data_ade819baf4eed3d20f0669288d66a461
#
_entry.id   ade819baf4eed3d20f0669288d66a461
#
_cell.length_a   1.000
_cell.length_b   1.000
_cell.length_c   1.000
_cell.angle_alpha   90.00
_cell.angle_beta   90.00
_cell.angle_gamma   90.00
#
_symmetry.space_group_name_H-M   'P 1'
#
loop_
_entity.id
_entity.type
_entity.pdbx_description
1 polymer ?
#
loop_
_entity_poly.entity_id
_entity_poly.type
_entity_poly.pdbx_seq_one_letter_code
_entity_poly.pdbx_strand_id
1 'polypeptide(L)'
;MPKPLDPQTKKHLASRVNYYKEMGIHDFYRRPVEEGAELTLKPVAEAMPVESESPAALPPVINDKPTALKLIRADIGDCTRCRLHKGRTNLVFGVGNVNADLMFVGEGPGADEDAQGEPFVGRAGQLLNNMISAMGLKRSDVYIANVVKCRPPQNRTPEKDECDTCSPFLMRQIDVIKHKVIVALGAVAAKNLLAINDSMANLRGRWYDFRNSKLLVTYHPAYLLRDPRQKKEAWKDLQMAMKYLGLKPPAKTPDE
;
A
#
# COMPACT_ATOMS: atom_id res chain seq x y z
N MET A 1 1.48 48.66 -2.67
CA MET A 1 0.33 47.79 -2.37
C MET A 1 0.11 46.85 -3.56
N PRO A 2 -0.02 45.53 -3.36
CA PRO A 2 -0.25 44.58 -4.46
C PRO A 2 -1.59 44.90 -5.15
N LYS A 3 -1.60 44.90 -6.48
CA LYS A 3 -2.81 45.11 -7.26
C LYS A 3 -3.85 44.04 -6.93
N PRO A 4 -5.15 44.39 -6.78
CA PRO A 4 -6.20 43.40 -6.54
C PRO A 4 -6.32 42.48 -7.77
N LEU A 5 -6.43 41.18 -7.50
CA LEU A 5 -6.64 40.17 -8.53
C LEU A 5 -8.00 40.38 -9.20
N ASP A 6 -8.07 40.21 -10.50
CA ASP A 6 -9.32 40.28 -11.25
C ASP A 6 -10.28 39.14 -10.83
N PRO A 7 -11.60 39.31 -11.05
CA PRO A 7 -12.61 38.35 -10.58
C PRO A 7 -12.44 36.94 -11.16
N GLN A 8 -11.94 36.81 -12.38
CA GLN A 8 -11.77 35.53 -13.07
C GLN A 8 -10.58 34.76 -12.51
N THR A 9 -9.47 35.44 -12.25
CA THR A 9 -8.30 34.88 -11.56
C THR A 9 -8.62 34.46 -10.14
N LYS A 10 -9.42 35.24 -9.38
CA LYS A 10 -9.91 34.85 -8.05
C LYS A 10 -10.73 33.57 -8.09
N LYS A 11 -11.62 33.42 -9.05
CA LYS A 11 -12.46 32.22 -9.22
C LYS A 11 -11.60 30.99 -9.54
N HIS A 12 -10.62 31.13 -10.42
CA HIS A 12 -9.67 30.05 -10.76
C HIS A 12 -8.80 29.63 -9.57
N LEU A 13 -8.29 30.59 -8.80
CA LEU A 13 -7.52 30.31 -7.59
C LEU A 13 -8.37 29.60 -6.54
N ALA A 14 -9.60 30.06 -6.31
CA ALA A 14 -10.53 29.44 -5.36
C ALA A 14 -10.85 27.98 -5.76
N SER A 15 -11.08 27.71 -7.04
CA SER A 15 -11.30 26.36 -7.55
C SER A 15 -10.08 25.44 -7.32
N ARG A 16 -8.85 25.96 -7.58
CA ARG A 16 -7.62 25.22 -7.31
C ARG A 16 -7.38 24.94 -5.82
N VAL A 17 -7.64 25.92 -4.98
CA VAL A 17 -7.51 25.74 -3.52
C VAL A 17 -8.49 24.69 -3.01
N ASN A 18 -9.74 24.70 -3.49
CA ASN A 18 -10.74 23.69 -3.13
C ASN A 18 -10.32 22.29 -3.62
N TYR A 19 -9.81 22.16 -4.84
CA TYR A 19 -9.29 20.91 -5.37
C TYR A 19 -8.16 20.33 -4.48
N TYR A 20 -7.22 21.15 -4.02
CA TYR A 20 -6.17 20.68 -3.11
C TYR A 20 -6.71 20.32 -1.73
N LYS A 21 -7.71 21.07 -1.21
CA LYS A 21 -8.39 20.73 0.05
C LYS A 21 -9.09 19.37 -0.03
N GLU A 22 -9.77 19.07 -1.12
CA GLU A 22 -10.43 17.78 -1.36
C GLU A 22 -9.41 16.63 -1.44
N MET A 23 -8.17 16.90 -1.87
CA MET A 23 -7.06 15.95 -1.84
C MET A 23 -6.34 15.85 -0.49
N GLY A 24 -6.83 16.56 0.56
CA GLY A 24 -6.24 16.54 1.90
C GLY A 24 -4.98 17.39 2.05
N ILE A 25 -4.68 18.29 1.11
CA ILE A 25 -3.55 19.21 1.17
C ILE A 25 -4.04 20.54 1.75
N HIS A 26 -3.68 20.82 3.01
CA HIS A 26 -4.13 22.00 3.73
C HIS A 26 -3.03 23.07 3.87
N ASP A 27 -1.75 22.71 3.68
CA ASP A 27 -0.60 23.59 3.85
C ASP A 27 0.04 23.93 2.51
N PHE A 28 0.19 25.24 2.23
CA PHE A 28 0.88 25.75 1.06
C PHE A 28 2.15 26.48 1.50
N TYR A 29 3.32 26.01 1.06
CA TYR A 29 4.58 26.68 1.32
C TYR A 29 4.72 27.95 0.48
N ARG A 30 4.99 29.06 1.14
CA ARG A 30 5.37 30.30 0.48
C ARG A 30 6.87 30.25 0.20
N ARG A 31 7.28 30.17 -1.06
CA ARG A 31 8.68 30.42 -1.39
C ARG A 31 8.93 31.93 -1.30
N PRO A 32 10.02 32.40 -0.63
CA PRO A 32 10.44 33.77 -0.76
C PRO A 32 10.75 34.05 -2.23
N VAL A 33 10.09 35.05 -2.81
CA VAL A 33 10.45 35.57 -4.14
C VAL A 33 11.59 36.56 -3.88
N GLU A 34 12.77 36.31 -4.45
CA GLU A 34 13.84 37.30 -4.47
C GLU A 34 13.34 38.52 -5.25
N GLU A 35 13.22 39.65 -4.55
CA GLU A 35 12.88 40.94 -5.15
C GLU A 35 14.04 41.35 -6.06
N GLY A 36 13.87 41.22 -7.38
CA GLY A 36 14.86 41.66 -8.36
C GLY A 36 14.88 40.94 -9.70
N ALA A 37 14.12 39.86 -9.89
CA ALA A 37 13.99 39.22 -11.21
C ALA A 37 12.98 40.00 -12.07
N GLU A 38 13.42 40.97 -12.82
CA GLU A 38 12.66 41.64 -13.86
C GLU A 38 12.42 40.62 -14.99
N LEU A 39 11.20 40.07 -15.06
CA LEU A 39 10.77 39.20 -16.15
C LEU A 39 10.62 40.06 -17.42
N THR A 40 11.70 40.22 -18.16
CA THR A 40 11.65 40.73 -19.53
C THR A 40 10.97 39.68 -20.41
N LEU A 41 9.68 39.87 -20.64
CA LEU A 41 8.95 39.15 -21.69
C LEU A 41 9.53 39.57 -23.02
N LYS A 42 10.38 38.72 -23.63
CA LYS A 42 10.73 38.87 -25.04
C LYS A 42 9.45 38.68 -25.87
N PRO A 43 9.17 39.56 -26.85
CA PRO A 43 8.05 39.35 -27.74
C PRO A 43 8.25 38.04 -28.48
N VAL A 44 7.29 37.15 -28.39
CA VAL A 44 7.24 35.91 -29.16
C VAL A 44 7.04 36.29 -30.61
N ALA A 45 8.08 36.09 -31.43
CA ALA A 45 7.97 36.18 -32.87
C ALA A 45 6.96 35.17 -33.38
N GLU A 46 6.16 35.61 -34.34
CA GLU A 46 5.20 34.93 -35.20
C GLU A 46 4.95 33.43 -34.93
N ALA A 47 3.69 33.17 -34.53
CA ALA A 47 3.16 31.82 -34.33
C ALA A 47 3.35 30.98 -35.60
N MET A 48 4.19 29.96 -35.52
CA MET A 48 4.12 28.82 -36.43
C MET A 48 2.76 28.13 -36.25
N PRO A 49 2.13 27.61 -37.31
CA PRO A 49 0.85 26.92 -37.18
C PRO A 49 1.02 25.77 -36.21
N VAL A 50 0.34 25.85 -35.06
CA VAL A 50 0.20 24.73 -34.17
C VAL A 50 -0.68 23.72 -34.88
N GLU A 51 -0.07 22.67 -35.44
CA GLU A 51 -0.82 21.45 -35.74
C GLU A 51 -1.56 21.08 -34.45
N SER A 52 -2.89 20.98 -34.57
CA SER A 52 -3.76 20.60 -33.47
C SER A 52 -3.38 19.19 -33.05
N GLU A 53 -2.44 19.06 -32.08
CA GLU A 53 -2.31 17.83 -31.35
C GLU A 53 -3.66 17.60 -30.66
N SER A 54 -4.35 16.59 -31.15
CA SER A 54 -5.53 16.01 -30.52
C SER A 54 -5.24 15.88 -29.02
N PRO A 55 -6.15 16.30 -28.13
CA PRO A 55 -5.92 16.22 -26.69
C PRO A 55 -5.44 14.81 -26.38
N ALA A 56 -4.24 14.70 -25.81
CA ALA A 56 -3.65 13.42 -25.46
C ALA A 56 -4.70 12.61 -24.74
N ALA A 57 -5.12 11.50 -25.35
CA ALA A 57 -6.15 10.63 -24.82
C ALA A 57 -5.77 10.32 -23.38
N LEU A 58 -6.66 10.60 -22.43
CA LEU A 58 -6.51 10.19 -21.06
C LEU A 58 -6.04 8.73 -21.08
N PRO A 59 -5.00 8.36 -20.32
CA PRO A 59 -4.52 6.99 -20.35
C PRO A 59 -5.71 6.06 -20.16
N PRO A 60 -5.84 5.00 -20.96
CA PRO A 60 -7.02 4.14 -20.96
C PRO A 60 -7.28 3.71 -19.52
N VAL A 61 -8.53 3.85 -19.06
CA VAL A 61 -8.96 3.32 -17.78
C VAL A 61 -8.74 1.82 -17.85
N ILE A 62 -7.64 1.36 -17.28
CA ILE A 62 -7.27 -0.07 -17.30
C ILE A 62 -8.20 -0.78 -16.33
N ASN A 63 -9.32 -1.27 -16.83
CA ASN A 63 -10.28 -2.06 -16.06
C ASN A 63 -9.76 -3.49 -15.77
N ASP A 64 -8.63 -3.87 -16.36
CA ASP A 64 -8.01 -5.17 -16.17
C ASP A 64 -7.00 -5.14 -15.02
N LYS A 65 -7.37 -5.74 -13.88
CA LYS A 65 -6.55 -5.81 -12.68
C LYS A 65 -5.17 -6.45 -12.89
N PRO A 66 -5.04 -7.60 -13.62
CA PRO A 66 -3.74 -8.17 -13.93
C PRO A 66 -2.81 -7.21 -14.67
N THR A 67 -3.30 -6.52 -15.68
CA THR A 67 -2.52 -5.54 -16.44
C THR A 67 -2.14 -4.33 -15.58
N ALA A 68 -3.06 -3.82 -14.75
CA ALA A 68 -2.75 -2.73 -13.82
C ALA A 68 -1.65 -3.13 -12.82
N LEU A 69 -1.67 -4.35 -12.27
CA LEU A 69 -0.61 -4.84 -11.39
C LEU A 69 0.72 -5.03 -12.13
N LYS A 70 0.71 -5.50 -13.38
CA LYS A 70 1.93 -5.57 -14.23
C LYS A 70 2.54 -4.19 -14.44
N LEU A 71 1.74 -3.15 -14.66
CA LEU A 71 2.23 -1.77 -14.78
C LEU A 71 2.83 -1.24 -13.48
N ILE A 72 2.23 -1.55 -12.32
CA ILE A 72 2.84 -1.21 -11.02
C ILE A 72 4.18 -1.93 -10.88
N ARG A 73 4.26 -3.22 -11.24
CA ARG A 73 5.51 -3.99 -11.17
C ARG A 73 6.58 -3.44 -12.13
N ALA A 74 6.18 -3.01 -13.32
CA ALA A 74 7.07 -2.40 -14.30
C ALA A 74 7.59 -1.03 -13.81
N ASP A 75 6.73 -0.20 -13.20
CA ASP A 75 7.13 1.07 -12.60
C ASP A 75 8.11 0.87 -11.42
N ILE A 76 7.92 -0.15 -10.61
CA ILE A 76 8.91 -0.51 -9.59
C ILE A 76 10.24 -0.85 -10.27
N GLY A 77 10.22 -1.65 -11.31
CA GLY A 77 11.39 -2.09 -12.06
C GLY A 77 12.46 -2.72 -11.15
N ASP A 78 13.71 -2.41 -11.42
CA ASP A 78 14.84 -2.67 -10.51
C ASP A 78 15.04 -1.46 -9.58
N CYS A 79 14.10 -1.31 -8.65
CA CYS A 79 13.95 -0.15 -7.79
C CYS A 79 15.21 0.17 -6.97
N THR A 80 15.69 1.40 -7.04
CA THR A 80 16.82 1.93 -6.25
C THR A 80 16.40 3.12 -5.37
N ARG A 81 15.09 3.34 -5.15
CA ARG A 81 14.53 4.52 -4.49
C ARG A 81 14.86 4.64 -2.99
N CYS A 82 15.17 3.52 -2.32
CA CYS A 82 15.60 3.53 -0.91
C CYS A 82 16.80 2.60 -0.72
N ARG A 83 17.50 2.74 0.41
CA ARG A 83 18.74 1.99 0.71
C ARG A 83 18.59 0.45 0.77
N LEU A 84 17.37 -0.08 0.92
CA LEU A 84 17.14 -1.53 0.95
C LEU A 84 17.49 -2.23 -0.36
N HIS A 85 17.57 -1.51 -1.48
CA HIS A 85 17.95 -2.09 -2.76
C HIS A 85 19.37 -2.71 -2.76
N LYS A 86 20.28 -2.16 -1.94
CA LYS A 86 21.70 -2.58 -1.91
C LYS A 86 21.90 -4.00 -1.39
N GLY A 87 21.00 -4.50 -0.56
CA GLY A 87 21.13 -5.79 0.10
C GLY A 87 20.10 -6.83 -0.33
N ARG A 88 19.18 -6.52 -1.25
CA ARG A 88 18.19 -7.48 -1.74
C ARG A 88 18.78 -8.39 -2.81
N THR A 89 18.32 -9.62 -2.86
CA THR A 89 18.51 -10.54 -3.99
C THR A 89 17.39 -10.40 -4.99
N ASN A 90 16.14 -10.43 -4.51
CA ASN A 90 14.93 -10.28 -5.33
C ASN A 90 14.00 -9.22 -4.76
N LEU A 91 13.25 -8.58 -5.66
CA LEU A 91 12.13 -7.73 -5.28
C LEU A 91 10.89 -8.58 -5.04
N VAL A 92 10.34 -8.52 -3.83
CA VAL A 92 9.15 -9.27 -3.42
C VAL A 92 7.90 -8.41 -3.62
N PHE A 93 7.29 -8.52 -4.79
CA PHE A 93 6.17 -7.65 -5.19
C PHE A 93 4.89 -7.93 -4.39
N GLY A 94 4.54 -9.18 -4.29
CA GLY A 94 3.28 -9.71 -3.78
C GLY A 94 2.74 -10.80 -4.70
N VAL A 95 1.88 -11.68 -4.17
CA VAL A 95 1.37 -12.85 -4.88
C VAL A 95 -0.06 -13.17 -4.46
N GLY A 96 -0.82 -13.78 -5.34
CA GLY A 96 -2.16 -14.30 -5.05
C GLY A 96 -3.20 -13.90 -6.08
N ASN A 97 -4.46 -14.07 -5.71
CA ASN A 97 -5.59 -13.79 -6.57
C ASN A 97 -5.84 -12.28 -6.69
N VAL A 98 -5.80 -11.76 -7.89
CA VAL A 98 -6.10 -10.33 -8.19
C VAL A 98 -7.57 -9.96 -7.93
N ASN A 99 -8.44 -10.96 -7.77
CA ASN A 99 -9.85 -10.78 -7.43
C ASN A 99 -10.17 -11.22 -6.00
N ALA A 100 -9.14 -11.39 -5.14
CA ALA A 100 -9.33 -11.83 -3.76
C ALA A 100 -10.14 -10.81 -2.95
N ASP A 101 -11.09 -11.32 -2.17
CA ASP A 101 -11.82 -10.53 -1.17
C ASP A 101 -10.97 -10.25 0.09
N LEU A 102 -9.90 -11.04 0.30
CA LEU A 102 -9.02 -10.96 1.46
C LEU A 102 -7.58 -10.74 1.06
N MET A 103 -6.94 -9.75 1.69
CA MET A 103 -5.52 -9.48 1.55
C MET A 103 -4.81 -9.56 2.90
N PHE A 104 -3.63 -10.18 2.92
CA PHE A 104 -2.71 -10.12 4.05
C PHE A 104 -1.55 -9.17 3.75
N VAL A 105 -1.25 -8.27 4.68
CA VAL A 105 -0.15 -7.31 4.55
C VAL A 105 0.82 -7.50 5.71
N GLY A 106 2.05 -7.90 5.39
CA GLY A 106 3.15 -8.03 6.34
C GLY A 106 4.08 -6.81 6.34
N GLU A 107 5.18 -6.94 7.08
CA GLU A 107 6.19 -5.91 7.26
C GLU A 107 7.13 -5.81 6.06
N GLY A 108 7.86 -6.87 5.78
CA GLY A 108 8.87 -6.94 4.73
C GLY A 108 9.37 -8.36 4.51
N PRO A 109 10.15 -8.59 3.42
CA PRO A 109 10.72 -9.91 3.13
C PRO A 109 11.77 -10.34 4.15
N GLY A 110 11.76 -11.63 4.50
CA GLY A 110 12.86 -12.31 5.18
C GLY A 110 13.88 -12.90 4.18
N ALA A 111 14.77 -13.78 4.68
CA ALA A 111 15.81 -14.39 3.85
C ALA A 111 15.24 -15.32 2.77
N ASP A 112 14.29 -16.16 3.14
CA ASP A 112 13.69 -17.12 2.22
C ASP A 112 12.85 -16.41 1.15
N GLU A 113 12.14 -15.34 1.53
CA GLU A 113 11.36 -14.50 0.64
C GLU A 113 12.24 -13.72 -0.35
N ASP A 114 13.37 -13.20 0.12
CA ASP A 114 14.36 -12.51 -0.71
C ASP A 114 15.02 -13.46 -1.72
N ALA A 115 15.30 -14.70 -1.32
CA ALA A 115 15.85 -15.71 -2.21
C ALA A 115 14.85 -16.18 -3.28
N GLN A 116 13.56 -16.31 -2.93
CA GLN A 116 12.54 -16.86 -3.84
C GLN A 116 11.76 -15.77 -4.60
N GLY A 117 11.78 -14.51 -4.16
CA GLY A 117 11.02 -13.41 -4.75
C GLY A 117 9.52 -13.43 -4.40
N GLU A 118 9.09 -14.27 -3.46
CA GLU A 118 7.69 -14.40 -3.03
C GLU A 118 7.52 -14.07 -1.53
N PRO A 119 6.41 -13.39 -1.14
CA PRO A 119 6.16 -13.08 0.26
C PRO A 119 5.72 -14.32 1.06
N PHE A 120 6.13 -14.43 2.31
CA PHE A 120 5.69 -15.46 3.24
C PHE A 120 5.90 -16.90 2.73
N VAL A 121 7.12 -17.27 2.40
CA VAL A 121 7.53 -18.63 2.00
C VAL A 121 8.34 -19.36 3.08
N GLY A 122 9.02 -18.66 4.00
CA GLY A 122 9.75 -19.22 5.12
C GLY A 122 8.83 -19.75 6.23
N ARG A 123 9.39 -20.03 7.42
CA ARG A 123 8.66 -20.58 8.56
C ARG A 123 7.42 -19.75 8.96
N ALA A 124 7.53 -18.43 8.94
CA ALA A 124 6.40 -17.53 9.20
C ALA A 124 5.33 -17.64 8.11
N GLY A 125 5.74 -17.85 6.86
CA GLY A 125 4.85 -18.08 5.74
C GLY A 125 4.10 -19.41 5.84
N GLN A 126 4.75 -20.48 6.27
CA GLN A 126 4.11 -21.77 6.54
C GLN A 126 3.00 -21.62 7.60
N LEU A 127 3.29 -20.87 8.69
CA LEU A 127 2.25 -20.60 9.69
C LEU A 127 1.10 -19.78 9.09
N LEU A 128 1.39 -18.78 8.25
CA LEU A 128 0.34 -18.01 7.56
C LEU A 128 -0.51 -18.92 6.66
N ASN A 129 0.11 -19.86 5.93
CA ASN A 129 -0.63 -20.83 5.12
C ASN A 129 -1.58 -21.69 5.98
N ASN A 130 -1.12 -22.14 7.16
CA ASN A 130 -1.97 -22.87 8.10
C ASN A 130 -3.13 -22.01 8.62
N MET A 131 -2.88 -20.72 8.91
CA MET A 131 -3.91 -19.77 9.31
C MET A 131 -4.96 -19.58 8.20
N ILE A 132 -4.53 -19.42 6.95
CA ILE A 132 -5.42 -19.31 5.78
C ILE A 132 -6.24 -20.60 5.60
N SER A 133 -5.60 -21.76 5.71
CA SER A 133 -6.28 -23.06 5.62
C SER A 133 -7.33 -23.25 6.73
N ALA A 134 -7.03 -22.82 7.95
CA ALA A 134 -7.98 -22.84 9.06
C ALA A 134 -9.19 -21.93 8.83
N MET A 135 -9.06 -20.89 7.99
CA MET A 135 -10.19 -20.05 7.54
C MET A 135 -11.03 -20.70 6.44
N GLY A 136 -10.66 -21.89 5.95
CA GLY A 136 -11.32 -22.58 4.82
C GLY A 136 -10.88 -22.06 3.46
N LEU A 137 -9.76 -21.36 3.36
CA LEU A 137 -9.22 -20.80 2.14
C LEU A 137 -7.91 -21.47 1.74
N LYS A 138 -7.57 -21.40 0.45
CA LYS A 138 -6.24 -21.73 -0.07
C LYS A 138 -5.40 -20.47 -0.18
N ARG A 139 -4.08 -20.62 -0.18
CA ARG A 139 -3.16 -19.48 -0.43
C ARG A 139 -3.46 -18.77 -1.76
N SER A 140 -3.92 -19.53 -2.77
CA SER A 140 -4.32 -19.00 -4.08
C SER A 140 -5.61 -18.18 -4.06
N ASP A 141 -6.40 -18.23 -2.99
CA ASP A 141 -7.69 -17.52 -2.89
C ASP A 141 -7.52 -16.10 -2.31
N VAL A 142 -6.36 -15.81 -1.72
CA VAL A 142 -6.04 -14.54 -1.08
C VAL A 142 -4.93 -13.81 -1.83
N TYR A 143 -4.72 -12.53 -1.51
CA TYR A 143 -3.55 -11.78 -1.97
C TYR A 143 -2.62 -11.50 -0.78
N ILE A 144 -1.32 -11.64 -0.97
CA ILE A 144 -0.32 -11.48 0.09
C ILE A 144 0.75 -10.50 -0.39
N ALA A 145 1.03 -9.48 0.42
CA ALA A 145 2.08 -8.52 0.15
C ALA A 145 2.72 -8.00 1.44
N ASN A 146 3.75 -7.17 1.30
CA ASN A 146 4.42 -6.51 2.41
C ASN A 146 4.44 -4.98 2.20
N VAL A 147 4.62 -4.23 3.28
CA VAL A 147 4.83 -2.77 3.25
C VAL A 147 6.06 -2.45 2.42
N VAL A 148 7.22 -3.05 2.75
CA VAL A 148 8.43 -2.92 1.95
C VAL A 148 8.62 -4.13 1.04
N LYS A 149 9.16 -3.89 -0.17
CA LYS A 149 9.33 -4.92 -1.20
C LYS A 149 10.75 -5.51 -1.25
N CYS A 150 11.66 -4.94 -0.46
CA CYS A 150 13.05 -5.38 -0.36
C CYS A 150 13.34 -5.81 1.07
N ARG A 151 14.21 -6.81 1.23
CA ARG A 151 14.62 -7.34 2.54
C ARG A 151 15.46 -6.31 3.30
N PRO A 152 15.10 -5.93 4.53
CA PRO A 152 15.99 -5.15 5.39
C PRO A 152 17.21 -5.97 5.84
N PRO A 153 18.39 -5.34 6.00
CA PRO A 153 19.58 -6.02 6.48
C PRO A 153 19.32 -6.77 7.79
N GLN A 154 19.76 -8.04 7.87
CA GLN A 154 19.58 -8.92 9.04
C GLN A 154 18.12 -9.08 9.50
N ASN A 155 17.17 -8.87 8.61
CA ASN A 155 15.72 -8.88 8.89
C ASN A 155 15.31 -7.89 10.00
N ARG A 156 16.01 -6.74 10.12
CA ARG A 156 15.59 -5.68 11.04
C ARG A 156 14.24 -5.09 10.61
N THR A 157 13.59 -4.43 11.52
CA THR A 157 12.42 -3.62 11.19
C THR A 157 12.79 -2.54 10.16
N PRO A 158 12.00 -2.34 9.09
CA PRO A 158 12.19 -1.25 8.14
C PRO A 158 12.09 0.11 8.84
N GLU A 159 12.92 1.04 8.43
CA GLU A 159 12.85 2.41 8.94
C GLU A 159 11.70 3.18 8.30
N LYS A 160 11.33 4.30 8.93
CA LYS A 160 10.18 5.08 8.47
C LYS A 160 10.34 5.56 7.03
N ASP A 161 11.52 6.06 6.66
CA ASP A 161 11.83 6.53 5.30
C ASP A 161 11.77 5.40 4.25
N GLU A 162 12.17 4.18 4.63
CA GLU A 162 12.07 2.98 3.79
C GLU A 162 10.61 2.60 3.56
N CYS A 163 9.78 2.66 4.62
CA CYS A 163 8.35 2.44 4.51
C CYS A 163 7.67 3.53 3.67
N ASP A 164 7.94 4.80 3.95
CA ASP A 164 7.35 5.95 3.26
C ASP A 164 7.66 5.91 1.75
N THR A 165 8.89 5.50 1.38
CA THR A 165 9.30 5.34 -0.02
C THR A 165 8.61 4.17 -0.71
N CYS A 166 8.35 3.08 -0.01
CA CYS A 166 7.86 1.83 -0.61
C CYS A 166 6.34 1.68 -0.54
N SER A 167 5.69 2.23 0.49
CA SER A 167 4.24 2.13 0.72
C SER A 167 3.37 2.59 -0.46
N PRO A 168 3.73 3.61 -1.26
CA PRO A 168 2.92 4.02 -2.41
C PRO A 168 2.62 2.88 -3.38
N PHE A 169 3.55 1.94 -3.55
CA PHE A 169 3.31 0.77 -4.41
C PHE A 169 2.28 -0.20 -3.80
N LEU A 170 2.35 -0.42 -2.48
CA LEU A 170 1.34 -1.21 -1.77
C LEU A 170 -0.04 -0.56 -1.87
N MET A 171 -0.12 0.77 -1.71
CA MET A 171 -1.39 1.49 -1.84
C MET A 171 -2.01 1.32 -3.22
N ARG A 172 -1.20 1.42 -4.28
CA ARG A 172 -1.64 1.18 -5.66
C ARG A 172 -2.11 -0.27 -5.87
N GLN A 173 -1.44 -1.26 -5.27
CA GLN A 173 -1.90 -2.65 -5.31
C GLN A 173 -3.28 -2.80 -4.65
N ILE A 174 -3.49 -2.21 -3.49
CA ILE A 174 -4.77 -2.22 -2.77
C ILE A 174 -5.87 -1.57 -3.62
N ASP A 175 -5.58 -0.41 -4.23
CA ASP A 175 -6.55 0.33 -5.07
C ASP A 175 -6.94 -0.44 -6.35
N VAL A 176 -6.02 -1.21 -6.92
CA VAL A 176 -6.28 -2.06 -8.10
C VAL A 176 -7.12 -3.28 -7.71
N ILE A 177 -6.75 -3.97 -6.65
CA ILE A 177 -7.37 -5.25 -6.28
C ILE A 177 -8.73 -5.04 -5.62
N LYS A 178 -8.90 -3.98 -4.80
CA LYS A 178 -10.16 -3.60 -4.13
C LYS A 178 -10.71 -4.72 -3.24
N HIS A 179 -9.88 -5.19 -2.31
CA HIS A 179 -10.27 -6.21 -1.33
C HIS A 179 -11.42 -5.73 -0.44
N LYS A 180 -12.28 -6.65 0.01
CA LYS A 180 -13.27 -6.37 1.05
C LYS A 180 -12.63 -6.22 2.43
N VAL A 181 -11.63 -7.09 2.70
CA VAL A 181 -10.92 -7.13 3.99
C VAL A 181 -9.41 -7.14 3.76
N ILE A 182 -8.71 -6.32 4.54
CA ILE A 182 -7.25 -6.31 4.66
C ILE A 182 -6.90 -6.73 6.08
N VAL A 183 -6.03 -7.72 6.24
CA VAL A 183 -5.48 -8.14 7.52
C VAL A 183 -4.02 -7.68 7.62
N ALA A 184 -3.77 -6.70 8.47
CA ALA A 184 -2.43 -6.21 8.79
C ALA A 184 -1.75 -7.14 9.80
N LEU A 185 -0.63 -7.73 9.41
CA LEU A 185 0.14 -8.69 10.20
C LEU A 185 1.26 -7.97 10.96
N GLY A 186 1.02 -7.69 12.25
CA GLY A 186 1.99 -7.08 13.15
C GLY A 186 1.99 -5.55 13.14
N ALA A 187 2.85 -4.99 14.02
CA ALA A 187 2.85 -3.56 14.33
C ALA A 187 3.26 -2.69 13.13
N VAL A 188 4.26 -3.10 12.34
CA VAL A 188 4.77 -2.30 11.23
C VAL A 188 3.71 -2.14 10.14
N ALA A 189 3.07 -3.23 9.74
CA ALA A 189 1.99 -3.19 8.76
C ALA A 189 0.81 -2.34 9.27
N ALA A 190 0.40 -2.54 10.52
CA ALA A 190 -0.71 -1.80 11.12
C ALA A 190 -0.42 -0.29 11.20
N LYS A 191 0.74 0.10 11.74
CA LYS A 191 1.12 1.50 11.89
C LYS A 191 1.29 2.21 10.55
N ASN A 192 1.84 1.51 9.56
CA ASN A 192 2.02 2.07 8.23
C ASN A 192 0.69 2.29 7.51
N LEU A 193 -0.22 1.29 7.54
CA LEU A 193 -1.52 1.40 6.88
C LEU A 193 -2.43 2.42 7.56
N LEU A 194 -2.47 2.42 8.90
CA LEU A 194 -3.37 3.29 9.67
C LEU A 194 -2.81 4.68 9.95
N ALA A 195 -1.50 4.90 9.74
CA ALA A 195 -0.78 6.10 10.16
C ALA A 195 -0.93 6.40 11.68
N ILE A 196 -1.08 5.37 12.49
CA ILE A 196 -1.29 5.45 13.96
C ILE A 196 -0.07 4.85 14.65
N ASN A 197 0.44 5.52 15.68
CA ASN A 197 1.51 5.01 16.52
C ASN A 197 0.95 4.53 17.87
N ASP A 198 0.43 3.32 17.90
CA ASP A 198 -0.14 2.71 19.12
C ASP A 198 0.42 1.29 19.34
N SER A 199 0.15 0.71 20.49
CA SER A 199 0.55 -0.66 20.85
C SER A 199 -0.26 -1.70 20.09
N MET A 200 0.32 -2.89 19.87
CA MET A 200 -0.42 -4.02 19.26
C MET A 200 -1.67 -4.42 20.05
N ALA A 201 -1.61 -4.31 21.39
CA ALA A 201 -2.74 -4.62 22.25
C ALA A 201 -3.94 -3.70 21.99
N ASN A 202 -3.66 -2.43 21.66
CA ASN A 202 -4.69 -1.44 21.36
C ASN A 202 -5.16 -1.51 19.89
N LEU A 203 -4.28 -1.93 18.97
CA LEU A 203 -4.60 -1.97 17.55
C LEU A 203 -5.36 -3.23 17.13
N ARG A 204 -5.06 -4.40 17.72
CA ARG A 204 -5.66 -5.68 17.32
C ARG A 204 -7.10 -5.87 17.81
N GLY A 205 -7.79 -6.78 17.17
CA GLY A 205 -9.12 -7.23 17.59
C GLY A 205 -10.23 -6.19 17.38
N ARG A 206 -10.03 -5.24 16.51
CA ARG A 206 -11.04 -4.24 16.13
C ARG A 206 -10.97 -3.91 14.65
N TRP A 207 -12.07 -3.40 14.10
CA TRP A 207 -12.18 -2.96 12.72
C TRP A 207 -11.78 -1.50 12.55
N TYR A 208 -11.13 -1.24 11.42
CA TYR A 208 -10.84 0.10 10.92
C TYR A 208 -11.39 0.25 9.52
N ASP A 209 -11.81 1.45 9.17
CA ASP A 209 -12.09 1.80 7.79
C ASP A 209 -10.80 2.25 7.10
N PHE A 210 -10.47 1.60 6.00
CA PHE A 210 -9.25 1.89 5.27
C PHE A 210 -9.54 1.89 3.76
N ARG A 211 -9.54 3.09 3.16
CA ARG A 211 -9.94 3.27 1.76
C ARG A 211 -11.33 2.66 1.53
N ASN A 212 -11.45 1.76 0.55
CA ASN A 212 -12.70 1.05 0.24
C ASN A 212 -12.79 -0.34 0.88
N SER A 213 -11.99 -0.61 1.93
CA SER A 213 -11.87 -1.91 2.58
C SER A 213 -12.09 -1.79 4.08
N LYS A 214 -12.46 -2.88 4.73
CA LYS A 214 -12.32 -3.03 6.18
C LYS A 214 -10.92 -3.55 6.50
N LEU A 215 -10.25 -2.95 7.46
CA LEU A 215 -8.93 -3.37 7.93
C LEU A 215 -9.01 -3.94 9.32
N LEU A 216 -8.37 -5.09 9.51
CA LEU A 216 -8.22 -5.78 10.79
C LEU A 216 -6.73 -5.93 11.10
N VAL A 217 -6.35 -5.73 12.34
CA VAL A 217 -4.97 -5.91 12.81
C VAL A 217 -4.87 -7.19 13.63
N THR A 218 -3.84 -8.01 13.37
CA THR A 218 -3.50 -9.17 14.16
C THR A 218 -1.99 -9.33 14.33
N TYR A 219 -1.56 -10.30 15.12
CA TYR A 219 -0.15 -10.58 15.33
C TYR A 219 0.54 -11.10 14.06
N HIS A 220 1.81 -10.73 13.91
CA HIS A 220 2.64 -11.25 12.83
C HIS A 220 2.96 -12.74 13.04
N PRO A 221 2.91 -13.60 12.02
CA PRO A 221 3.19 -15.03 12.17
C PRO A 221 4.56 -15.33 12.81
N ALA A 222 5.60 -14.55 12.48
CA ALA A 222 6.90 -14.70 13.12
C ALA A 222 6.87 -14.43 14.64
N TYR A 223 6.01 -13.55 15.12
CA TYR A 223 5.79 -13.36 16.56
C TYR A 223 5.08 -14.57 17.18
N LEU A 224 4.07 -15.13 16.49
CA LEU A 224 3.33 -16.31 16.96
C LEU A 224 4.19 -17.60 17.02
N LEU A 225 5.30 -17.65 16.26
CA LEU A 225 6.31 -18.70 16.36
C LEU A 225 7.16 -18.55 17.64
N ARG A 226 7.41 -17.31 18.08
CA ARG A 226 8.17 -17.02 19.32
C ARG A 226 7.30 -17.11 20.59
N ASP A 227 6.05 -16.69 20.50
CA ASP A 227 5.06 -16.80 21.58
C ASP A 227 3.79 -17.50 21.10
N PRO A 228 3.77 -18.84 21.11
CA PRO A 228 2.62 -19.63 20.64
C PRO A 228 1.32 -19.41 21.44
N ARG A 229 1.40 -18.89 22.66
CA ARG A 229 0.23 -18.59 23.52
C ARG A 229 -0.69 -17.58 22.85
N GLN A 230 -0.15 -16.68 22.01
CA GLN A 230 -0.89 -15.65 21.32
C GLN A 230 -1.64 -16.15 20.08
N LYS A 231 -1.44 -17.42 19.67
CA LYS A 231 -2.16 -18.01 18.51
C LYS A 231 -3.68 -17.98 18.71
N LYS A 232 -4.15 -18.20 19.95
CA LYS A 232 -5.57 -18.14 20.29
C LYS A 232 -6.16 -16.74 20.04
N GLU A 233 -5.41 -15.71 20.38
CA GLU A 233 -5.84 -14.32 20.16
C GLU A 233 -5.84 -13.97 18.67
N ALA A 234 -4.78 -14.34 17.94
CA ALA A 234 -4.74 -14.16 16.48
C ALA A 234 -5.90 -14.90 15.79
N TRP A 235 -6.26 -16.09 16.27
CA TRP A 235 -7.40 -16.83 15.73
C TRP A 235 -8.72 -16.09 15.93
N LYS A 236 -8.95 -15.48 17.10
CA LYS A 236 -10.14 -14.64 17.33
C LYS A 236 -10.21 -13.48 16.32
N ASP A 237 -9.08 -12.85 16.03
CA ASP A 237 -9.03 -11.78 15.04
C ASP A 237 -9.42 -12.32 13.64
N LEU A 238 -8.87 -13.46 13.22
CA LEU A 238 -9.21 -14.08 11.94
C LEU A 238 -10.68 -14.51 11.85
N GLN A 239 -11.27 -14.99 12.95
CA GLN A 239 -12.70 -15.31 13.00
C GLN A 239 -13.58 -14.08 12.75
N MET A 240 -13.14 -12.88 13.14
CA MET A 240 -13.83 -11.63 12.79
C MET A 240 -13.82 -11.42 11.27
N ALA A 241 -12.66 -11.61 10.61
CA ALA A 241 -12.55 -11.53 9.16
C ALA A 241 -13.41 -12.57 8.46
N MET A 242 -13.41 -13.83 8.96
CA MET A 242 -14.25 -14.90 8.43
C MET A 242 -15.73 -14.54 8.50
N LYS A 243 -16.19 -14.05 9.66
CA LYS A 243 -17.59 -13.64 9.87
C LYS A 243 -18.00 -12.54 8.89
N TYR A 244 -17.13 -11.54 8.68
CA TYR A 244 -17.39 -10.44 7.75
C TYR A 244 -17.47 -10.91 6.30
N LEU A 245 -16.62 -11.87 5.92
CA LEU A 245 -16.58 -12.45 4.56
C LEU A 245 -17.58 -13.60 4.34
N GLY A 246 -18.34 -14.02 5.38
CA GLY A 246 -19.24 -15.16 5.30
C GLY A 246 -18.54 -16.51 5.13
N LEU A 247 -17.27 -16.61 5.54
CA LEU A 247 -16.49 -17.85 5.46
C LEU A 247 -16.87 -18.82 6.57
N LYS A 248 -16.89 -20.11 6.24
CA LYS A 248 -17.07 -21.19 7.21
C LYS A 248 -15.74 -21.91 7.41
N PRO A 249 -15.36 -22.23 8.65
CA PRO A 249 -14.19 -23.07 8.89
C PRO A 249 -14.41 -24.44 8.19
N PRO A 250 -13.33 -25.10 7.72
CA PRO A 250 -13.44 -26.44 7.19
C PRO A 250 -14.06 -27.37 8.23
N ALA A 251 -14.87 -28.31 7.77
CA ALA A 251 -15.39 -29.36 8.65
C ALA A 251 -14.20 -30.09 9.26
N LYS A 252 -14.24 -30.30 10.59
CA LYS A 252 -13.22 -31.16 11.23
C LYS A 252 -13.29 -32.54 10.61
N THR A 253 -12.19 -32.98 10.03
CA THR A 253 -12.04 -34.38 9.67
C THR A 253 -12.08 -35.21 10.97
N PRO A 254 -12.79 -36.36 11.01
CA PRO A 254 -12.96 -37.14 12.22
C PRO A 254 -11.68 -37.76 12.81
N ASP A 255 -10.53 -37.63 12.15
CA ASP A 255 -9.26 -38.33 12.44
C ASP A 255 -8.07 -37.40 12.83
N GLU A 256 -8.31 -36.27 13.50
CA GLU A 256 -7.23 -35.48 14.16
C GLU A 256 -7.54 -35.14 15.62
#